data_fed2bd023c0543983dab2a6cfbecb5ea
#
_entry.id   fed2bd023c0543983dab2a6cfbecb5ea
#
_cell.length_a   1.000
_cell.length_b   1.000
_cell.length_c   1.000
_cell.angle_alpha   90.00
_cell.angle_beta   90.00
_cell.angle_gamma   90.00
#
_symmetry.space_group_name_H-M   'P 1'
#
loop_
_entity.id
_entity.type
_entity.pdbx_description
1 polymer ?
#
loop_
_entity_poly.entity_id
_entity_poly.type
_entity_poly.pdbx_seq_one_letter_code
_entity_poly.pdbx_strand_id
1 'polypeptide(L)' 'MQLNEAVSKRLTELLDERNMTQYQLYMKSGVPKSTIGNLVNCTYDSMKLRVLHELCQGLEISLPEFFASPLFEEENLEP' A
#
# COMPACT_ATOMS: atom_id res chain seq x y z
N MET A 1 7.43 -12.38 -7.24
CA MET A 1 7.81 -11.47 -6.14
C MET A 1 7.06 -11.85 -4.85
N GLN A 2 7.54 -11.41 -3.73
CA GLN A 2 6.86 -11.62 -2.45
C GLN A 2 5.62 -10.73 -2.37
N LEU A 3 4.62 -11.15 -1.59
CA LEU A 3 3.40 -10.36 -1.41
C LEU A 3 3.68 -8.96 -0.86
N ASN A 4 4.60 -8.83 0.09
CA ASN A 4 4.95 -7.52 0.65
C ASN A 4 5.57 -6.59 -0.40
N GLU A 5 6.32 -7.14 -1.35
CA GLU A 5 6.85 -6.35 -2.48
C GLU A 5 5.72 -5.87 -3.38
N ALA A 6 4.74 -6.73 -3.65
CA ALA A 6 3.58 -6.35 -4.48
C ALA A 6 2.77 -5.23 -3.81
N VAL A 7 2.58 -5.32 -2.50
CA VAL A 7 1.87 -4.27 -1.74
C VAL A 7 2.64 -2.94 -1.80
N SER A 8 3.98 -2.99 -1.64
CA SER A 8 4.80 -1.78 -1.71
C SER A 8 4.73 -1.13 -3.08
N LYS A 9 4.81 -1.91 -4.15
CA LYS A 9 4.71 -1.41 -5.52
C LYS A 9 3.33 -0.82 -5.78
N ARG A 10 2.27 -1.49 -5.33
CA ARG A 10 0.91 -1.00 -5.51
C ARG A 10 0.69 0.34 -4.80
N LEU A 11 1.18 0.44 -3.56
CA LEU A 11 1.06 1.68 -2.80
C LEU A 11 1.78 2.83 -3.53
N THR A 12 2.99 2.59 -4.03
CA THR A 12 3.74 3.59 -4.79
C THR A 12 3.00 4.00 -6.05
N GLU A 13 2.45 3.05 -6.80
CA GLU A 13 1.65 3.35 -7.99
C GLU A 13 0.47 4.26 -7.65
N LEU A 14 -0.26 3.93 -6.58
CA LEU A 14 -1.43 4.70 -6.18
C LEU A 14 -1.07 6.12 -5.73
N LEU A 15 0.04 6.28 -5.03
CA LEU A 15 0.53 7.61 -4.65
C LEU A 15 0.90 8.44 -5.89
N ASP A 16 1.60 7.82 -6.83
CA ASP A 16 2.00 8.49 -8.07
C ASP A 16 0.79 8.90 -8.91
N GLU A 17 -0.17 8.01 -9.06
CA GLU A 17 -1.41 8.28 -9.81
C GLU A 17 -2.18 9.48 -9.25
N ARG A 18 -2.12 9.67 -7.94
CA ARG A 18 -2.86 10.72 -7.24
C ARG A 18 -2.04 11.95 -6.97
N ASN A 19 -0.78 11.99 -7.40
CA ASN A 19 0.14 13.07 -7.04
C ASN A 19 0.15 13.30 -5.52
N MET A 20 0.10 12.22 -4.76
CA MET A 20 0.02 12.28 -3.32
C MET A 20 1.37 11.95 -2.69
N THR A 21 1.81 12.77 -1.75
CA THR A 21 3.02 12.51 -0.98
C THR A 21 2.74 11.56 0.17
N GLN A 22 3.79 10.96 0.72
CA GLN A 22 3.66 10.14 1.93
C GLN A 22 3.09 10.95 3.10
N TYR A 23 3.48 12.22 3.19
CA TYR A 23 2.96 13.13 4.23
C TYR A 23 1.45 13.32 4.08
N GLN A 24 0.99 13.56 2.84
CA GLN A 24 -0.45 13.71 2.58
C GLN A 24 -1.21 12.45 2.93
N LEU A 25 -0.66 11.29 2.63
CA LEU A 25 -1.28 10.01 2.99
C LEU A 25 -1.35 9.85 4.51
N TYR A 26 -0.28 10.21 5.22
CA TYR A 26 -0.29 10.23 6.68
C TYR A 26 -1.44 11.10 7.21
N MET A 27 -1.57 12.31 6.68
CA MET A 27 -2.63 13.23 7.13
C MET A 27 -4.04 12.70 6.86
N LYS A 28 -4.21 12.02 5.73
CA LYS A 28 -5.53 11.50 5.33
C LYS A 28 -5.88 10.17 5.98
N SER A 29 -4.91 9.32 6.23
CA SER A 29 -5.13 7.95 6.72
C SER A 29 -5.00 7.83 8.23
N GLY A 30 -4.21 8.70 8.86
CA GLY A 30 -3.86 8.55 10.27
C GLY A 30 -2.79 7.49 10.53
N VAL A 31 -2.31 6.81 9.48
CA VAL A 31 -1.22 5.83 9.62
C VAL A 31 0.10 6.60 9.82
N PRO A 32 0.92 6.24 10.83
CA PRO A 32 2.17 6.96 11.09
C PRO A 32 3.09 7.04 9.89
N LYS A 33 3.79 8.15 9.74
CA LYS A 33 4.72 8.35 8.61
C LYS A 33 5.80 7.28 8.55
N SER A 34 6.31 6.84 9.70
CA SER A 34 7.30 5.77 9.76
C SER A 34 6.77 4.47 9.18
N THR A 35 5.51 4.14 9.47
CA THR A 35 4.85 2.95 8.92
C THR A 35 4.71 3.07 7.41
N ILE A 36 4.24 4.23 6.92
CA ILE A 36 4.09 4.46 5.48
C ILE A 36 5.45 4.35 4.79
N GLY A 37 6.49 4.94 5.36
CA GLY A 37 7.85 4.85 4.82
C GLY A 37 8.34 3.42 4.73
N ASN A 38 8.12 2.62 5.76
CA ASN A 38 8.50 1.21 5.76
C ASN A 38 7.75 0.44 4.68
N LEU A 39 6.47 0.74 4.47
CA LEU A 39 5.66 0.08 3.44
C LEU A 39 6.15 0.46 2.04
N VAL A 40 6.42 1.73 1.79
CA VAL A 40 6.92 2.21 0.50
C VAL A 40 8.31 1.63 0.19
N ASN A 41 9.17 1.58 1.20
CA ASN A 41 10.54 1.08 1.03
C ASN A 41 10.65 -0.45 1.14
N CYS A 42 9.55 -1.12 1.41
CA CYS A 42 9.51 -2.57 1.58
C CYS A 42 10.45 -3.06 2.70
N THR A 43 10.49 -2.33 3.81
CA THR A 43 11.31 -2.69 4.98
C THR A 43 10.42 -3.24 6.10
N TYR A 44 9.49 -4.13 5.74
CA TYR A 44 8.55 -4.75 6.67
C TYR A 44 8.34 -6.21 6.27
N ASP A 45 7.99 -7.05 7.25
CA ASP A 45 7.69 -8.47 6.99
C ASP A 45 6.19 -8.71 6.84
N SER A 46 5.39 -8.00 7.62
CA SER A 46 3.93 -8.14 7.57
C SER A 46 3.28 -6.86 8.05
N MET A 47 1.99 -6.73 7.78
CA MET A 47 1.21 -5.59 8.26
C MET A 47 -0.17 -6.09 8.71
N LYS A 48 -0.79 -5.35 9.61
CA LYS A 48 -2.16 -5.64 10.02
C LYS A 48 -3.12 -5.22 8.92
N LEU A 49 -4.14 -6.02 8.68
CA LEU A 49 -5.18 -5.69 7.68
C LEU A 49 -5.84 -4.34 7.97
N ARG A 50 -5.97 -3.99 9.26
CA ARG A 50 -6.54 -2.69 9.62
C ARG A 50 -5.70 -1.54 9.07
N VAL A 51 -4.38 -1.66 9.08
CA VAL A 51 -3.49 -0.64 8.53
C VAL A 51 -3.74 -0.49 7.04
N LEU A 52 -3.85 -1.60 6.32
CA LEU A 52 -4.15 -1.56 4.88
C LEU A 52 -5.48 -0.88 4.63
N HIS A 53 -6.50 -1.20 5.41
CA HIS A 53 -7.82 -0.56 5.28
C HIS A 53 -7.73 0.95 5.51
N GLU A 54 -6.99 1.37 6.53
CA GLU A 54 -6.79 2.79 6.82
C GLU A 54 -6.07 3.52 5.68
N LEU A 55 -5.08 2.88 5.07
CA LEU A 55 -4.39 3.43 3.90
C LEU A 55 -5.36 3.59 2.73
N CYS A 56 -6.20 2.59 2.48
CA CYS A 56 -7.22 2.66 1.42
C CYS A 56 -8.19 3.81 1.67
N GLN A 57 -8.61 4.00 2.92
CA GLN A 57 -9.47 5.12 3.27
C GLN A 57 -8.78 6.46 2.97
N GLY A 58 -7.49 6.58 3.30
CA GLY A 58 -6.72 7.78 3.00
C GLY A 58 -6.55 8.02 1.50
N LEU A 59 -6.46 6.94 0.73
CA LEU A 59 -6.37 7.00 -0.74
C LEU A 59 -7.75 7.16 -1.39
N GLU A 60 -8.82 7.06 -0.62
CA GLU A 60 -10.20 7.13 -1.10
C GLU A 60 -10.53 6.02 -2.10
N ILE A 61 -10.05 4.82 -1.81
CA ILE A 61 -10.35 3.63 -2.61
C ILE A 61 -10.85 2.52 -1.69
N SER A 62 -11.49 1.52 -2.30
CA SER A 62 -11.91 0.31 -1.58
C SER A 62 -10.76 -0.69 -1.51
N LEU A 63 -10.88 -1.67 -0.63
CA LEU A 63 -9.92 -2.79 -0.59
C LEU A 63 -9.86 -3.54 -1.92
N PRO A 64 -11.00 -3.89 -2.55
CA PRO A 64 -10.95 -4.52 -3.87
C PRO A 64 -10.19 -3.70 -4.91
N GLU A 65 -10.35 -2.37 -4.90
CA GLU A 65 -9.61 -1.50 -5.82
C GLU A 65 -8.11 -1.55 -5.57
N PHE A 66 -7.70 -1.61 -4.31
CA PHE A 66 -6.28 -1.74 -3.98
C PHE A 66 -5.69 -3.00 -4.63
N PHE A 67 -6.42 -4.12 -4.54
CA PHE A 67 -5.95 -5.40 -5.05
C PHE A 67 -6.26 -5.63 -6.53
N ALA A 68 -6.92 -4.70 -7.21
CA ALA A 68 -7.24 -4.79 -8.63
C ALA A 68 -6.02 -4.40 -9.47
N SER A 69 -5.00 -5.23 -9.43
CA SER A 69 -3.72 -4.99 -10.12
C SER A 69 -3.11 -6.34 -10.49
N PRO A 70 -2.46 -6.44 -11.66
CA PRO A 70 -1.73 -7.66 -12.04
C PRO A 70 -0.65 -8.06 -11.03
N LEU A 71 -0.19 -7.13 -10.21
CA LEU A 71 0.80 -7.43 -9.16
C LEU A 71 0.33 -8.54 -8.23
N PHE A 72 -0.98 -8.67 -8.01
CA PHE A 72 -1.56 -9.63 -7.06
C PHE A 72 -2.03 -10.91 -7.71
N GLU A 73 -1.80 -11.10 -9.02
CA GLU A 73 -2.11 -12.35 -9.67
C GLU A 73 -1.22 -13.46 -9.12
N GLU A 74 -1.81 -14.64 -8.90
CA GLU A 74 -1.10 -15.75 -8.24
C GLU A 74 0.21 -16.10 -8.94
N GLU A 75 0.25 -16.01 -10.26
CA GLU A 75 1.45 -16.30 -11.06
C GLU A 75 2.60 -15.32 -10.79
N ASN A 76 2.31 -14.14 -10.25
CA ASN A 76 3.31 -13.11 -9.93
C ASN A 76 3.78 -13.16 -8.49
N LEU A 77 3.16 -13.99 -7.66
CA LEU A 77 3.45 -14.07 -6.23
C LEU A 77 4.18 -15.37 -5.88
N GLU A 78 5.20 -15.26 -5.06
CA GLU A 78 5.93 -16.40 -4.52
C GLU A 78 5.25 -16.87 -3.23
N PRO A 79 5.32 -18.20 -2.94
CA PRO A 79 4.76 -18.74 -1.72
C PRO A 79 5.36 -18.10 -0.46
#